data_2938cc022e9ab95a1ed15a5ed0244dc5
#
_entry.id   2938cc022e9ab95a1ed15a5ed0244dc5
#
_cell.length_a   1.000
_cell.length_b   1.000
_cell.length_c   1.000
_cell.angle_alpha   90.00
_cell.angle_beta   90.00
_cell.angle_gamma   90.00
#
_symmetry.space_group_name_H-M   'P 1'
#
loop_
_entity.id
_entity.type
_entity.pdbx_description
1 polymer ?
#
loop_
_entity_poly.entity_id
_entity_poly.type
_entity_poly.pdbx_seq_one_letter_code
_entity_poly.pdbx_strand_id
1 'polypeptide(L)'
;VLGGALVVPAGYFAANGSTPMLHETPPPYGAPDREVERLAMEKVIQFEQEQGFQPRDVSKENRGYDIESRDPNTDRLRFLEVKGRVKGAETVTVTKNEILTGLNRPDAYILAVVFVEGGAAETPVYLHRPFSQEPEFGAASVTLKLAEILGRANTERN
;
A
#
# COMPACT_ATOMS: atom_id res chain seq x y z
N VAL A 1 11.46 1.11 30.50
CA VAL A 1 12.65 0.88 29.65
C VAL A 1 13.15 2.26 29.24
N LEU A 2 14.35 2.66 29.73
CA LEU A 2 14.99 3.91 29.37
C LEU A 2 15.64 3.76 28.00
N GLY A 3 15.20 4.54 27.03
CA GLY A 3 15.83 4.62 25.72
C GLY A 3 17.21 5.28 25.82
N GLY A 4 18.26 4.57 25.43
CA GLY A 4 19.61 5.13 25.35
C GLY A 4 19.76 5.96 24.08
N ALA A 5 20.18 7.21 24.19
CA ALA A 5 20.62 8.02 23.08
C ALA A 5 22.13 7.81 22.86
N LEU A 6 22.53 7.41 21.64
CA LEU A 6 23.93 7.37 21.25
C LEU A 6 24.39 8.80 20.88
N VAL A 7 25.21 9.41 21.72
CA VAL A 7 25.82 10.71 21.43
C VAL A 7 27.18 10.46 20.79
N VAL A 8 27.31 10.80 19.50
CA VAL A 8 28.58 10.74 18.77
C VAL A 8 29.26 12.13 18.89
N PRO A 9 30.50 12.24 19.43
CA PRO A 9 31.19 13.52 19.49
C PRO A 9 31.43 14.13 18.12
N ALA A 10 31.21 15.43 17.97
CA ALA A 10 31.35 16.15 16.70
C ALA A 10 32.76 16.07 16.06
N GLY A 11 33.80 15.71 16.81
CA GLY A 11 35.17 15.54 16.30
C GLY A 11 35.49 14.20 15.64
N TYR A 12 34.58 13.23 15.70
CA TYR A 12 34.84 11.88 15.14
C TYR A 12 34.93 11.86 13.62
N PHE A 13 34.35 12.86 12.95
CA PHE A 13 34.33 12.97 11.49
C PHE A 13 35.45 13.87 10.91
N ALA A 14 36.28 14.48 11.74
CA ALA A 14 37.30 15.45 11.30
C ALA A 14 38.67 14.85 10.97
N ALA A 15 38.89 13.55 11.18
CA ALA A 15 40.24 12.97 11.14
C ALA A 15 40.64 12.32 9.80
N ASN A 16 39.76 12.17 8.82
CA ASN A 16 40.10 11.62 7.50
C ASN A 16 39.52 12.51 6.42
N GLY A 17 40.38 13.23 5.71
CA GLY A 17 40.06 14.20 4.65
C GLY A 17 39.52 13.59 3.35
N SER A 18 38.50 12.77 3.42
CA SER A 18 37.65 12.37 2.31
C SER A 18 36.23 12.72 2.70
N THR A 19 35.65 13.67 2.01
CA THR A 19 34.20 13.93 2.06
C THR A 19 33.50 12.59 1.82
N PRO A 20 32.75 12.04 2.81
CA PRO A 20 31.95 10.88 2.47
C PRO A 20 30.95 11.35 1.44
N MET A 21 31.01 10.78 0.23
CA MET A 21 29.84 10.76 -0.62
C MET A 21 28.75 10.19 0.28
N LEU A 22 27.74 11.00 0.57
CA LEU A 22 26.49 10.53 1.14
C LEU A 22 25.98 9.48 0.14
N HIS A 23 26.36 8.23 0.36
CA HIS A 23 25.54 7.15 -0.14
C HIS A 23 24.19 7.38 0.53
N GLU A 24 23.24 7.83 -0.27
CA GLU A 24 21.84 7.71 0.14
C GLU A 24 21.67 6.24 0.51
N THR A 25 21.59 5.98 1.81
CA THR A 25 21.17 4.66 2.28
C THR A 25 19.82 4.43 1.64
N PRO A 26 19.66 3.36 0.86
CA PRO A 26 18.33 3.05 0.33
C PRO A 26 17.35 3.09 1.51
N PRO A 27 16.15 3.66 1.32
CA PRO A 27 15.17 3.78 2.38
C PRO A 27 14.99 2.41 3.04
N PRO A 28 14.78 2.35 4.38
CA PRO A 28 14.64 1.09 5.07
C PRO A 28 13.59 0.24 4.34
N TYR A 29 13.93 -1.02 4.13
CA TYR A 29 13.13 -1.98 3.36
C TYR A 29 11.65 -1.88 3.78
N GLY A 30 10.79 -1.35 2.91
CA GLY A 30 9.38 -1.11 3.20
C GLY A 30 8.98 0.35 3.41
N ALA A 31 9.89 1.34 3.34
CA ALA A 31 9.45 2.74 3.31
C ALA A 31 8.59 3.00 2.07
N PRO A 32 7.46 3.74 2.23
CA PRO A 32 6.60 4.09 1.10
C PRO A 32 7.40 4.89 0.06
N ASP A 33 7.47 4.40 -1.16
CA ASP A 33 7.97 5.17 -2.29
C ASP A 33 6.80 6.00 -2.82
N ARG A 34 6.83 7.30 -2.58
CA ARG A 34 5.77 8.24 -2.97
C ARG A 34 5.47 8.21 -4.47
N GLU A 35 6.48 7.95 -5.28
CA GLU A 35 6.29 7.85 -6.73
C GLU A 35 5.57 6.54 -7.10
N VAL A 36 5.92 5.44 -6.47
CA VAL A 36 5.25 4.14 -6.64
C VAL A 36 3.78 4.24 -6.18
N GLU A 37 3.52 4.90 -5.04
CA GLU A 37 2.16 5.12 -4.55
C GLU A 37 1.34 5.98 -5.51
N ARG A 38 1.92 7.08 -6.02
CA ARG A 38 1.27 7.97 -6.98
C ARG A 38 0.90 7.23 -8.26
N LEU A 39 1.86 6.49 -8.84
CA LEU A 39 1.64 5.70 -10.06
C LEU A 39 0.58 4.62 -9.87
N ALA A 40 0.58 3.96 -8.72
CA ALA A 40 -0.41 2.96 -8.39
C ALA A 40 -1.82 3.56 -8.28
N MET A 41 -1.96 4.69 -7.61
CA MET A 41 -3.23 5.41 -7.47
C MET A 41 -3.79 5.83 -8.83
N GLU A 42 -2.96 6.48 -9.66
CA GLU A 42 -3.34 6.90 -11.01
C GLU A 42 -3.78 5.70 -11.85
N LYS A 43 -3.06 4.58 -11.76
CA LYS A 43 -3.38 3.37 -12.51
C LYS A 43 -4.70 2.75 -12.09
N VAL A 44 -5.01 2.71 -10.80
CA VAL A 44 -6.30 2.19 -10.31
C VAL A 44 -7.45 3.10 -10.74
N ILE A 45 -7.30 4.42 -10.64
CA ILE A 45 -8.32 5.37 -11.11
C ILE A 45 -8.58 5.19 -12.61
N GLN A 46 -7.53 5.12 -13.43
CA GLN A 46 -7.66 4.87 -14.85
C GLN A 46 -8.38 3.54 -15.12
N PHE A 47 -7.97 2.46 -14.45
CA PHE A 47 -8.55 1.14 -14.62
C PHE A 47 -10.05 1.10 -14.26
N GLU A 48 -10.46 1.75 -13.16
CA GLU A 48 -11.87 1.90 -12.78
C GLU A 48 -12.68 2.63 -13.87
N GLN A 49 -12.13 3.72 -14.41
CA GLN A 49 -12.79 4.47 -15.48
C GLN A 49 -12.93 3.63 -16.77
N GLU A 50 -11.89 2.88 -17.13
CA GLU A 50 -11.92 1.96 -18.29
C GLU A 50 -12.98 0.85 -18.13
N GLN A 51 -13.26 0.43 -16.89
CA GLN A 51 -14.32 -0.51 -16.57
C GLN A 51 -15.73 0.15 -16.48
N GLY A 52 -15.83 1.47 -16.70
CA GLY A 52 -17.09 2.21 -16.67
C GLY A 52 -17.53 2.67 -15.28
N PHE A 53 -16.70 2.53 -14.25
CA PHE A 53 -16.97 3.05 -12.92
C PHE A 53 -16.59 4.52 -12.78
N GLN A 54 -17.08 5.16 -11.72
CA GLN A 54 -16.81 6.56 -11.39
C GLN A 54 -15.96 6.62 -10.11
N PRO A 55 -14.63 6.54 -10.21
CA PRO A 55 -13.73 6.62 -9.06
C PRO A 55 -13.59 8.06 -8.57
N ARG A 56 -13.51 8.21 -7.23
CA ARG A 56 -13.19 9.45 -6.52
C ARG A 56 -12.06 9.18 -5.54
N ASP A 57 -10.97 9.91 -5.66
CA ASP A 57 -9.85 9.89 -4.69
C ASP A 57 -10.30 10.51 -3.37
N VAL A 58 -10.20 9.75 -2.29
CA VAL A 58 -10.49 10.13 -0.91
C VAL A 58 -9.34 9.82 0.04
N SER A 59 -8.16 9.52 -0.49
CA SER A 59 -6.97 9.11 0.28
C SER A 59 -6.58 10.09 1.38
N LYS A 60 -6.89 11.37 1.20
CA LYS A 60 -6.64 12.43 2.19
C LYS A 60 -7.69 12.51 3.31
N GLU A 61 -8.78 11.77 3.20
CA GLU A 61 -9.91 11.84 4.14
C GLU A 61 -9.80 10.82 5.30
N ASN A 62 -8.75 9.98 5.30
CA ASN A 62 -8.45 8.97 6.34
C ASN A 62 -9.65 8.04 6.66
N ARG A 63 -10.31 7.53 5.62
CA ARG A 63 -11.52 6.70 5.73
C ARG A 63 -11.21 5.20 5.86
N GLY A 64 -9.94 4.80 5.80
CA GLY A 64 -9.51 3.40 5.77
C GLY A 64 -9.60 2.76 4.37
N TYR A 65 -9.64 3.61 3.33
CA TYR A 65 -9.50 3.29 1.92
C TYR A 65 -9.17 4.57 1.13
N ASP A 66 -8.66 4.42 -0.09
CA ASP A 66 -8.14 5.49 -0.91
C ASP A 66 -9.11 5.98 -1.97
N ILE A 67 -9.96 5.11 -2.51
CA ILE A 67 -10.86 5.42 -3.61
C ILE A 67 -12.28 4.95 -3.28
N GLU A 68 -13.27 5.84 -3.49
CA GLU A 68 -14.67 5.47 -3.65
C GLU A 68 -14.97 5.33 -5.13
N SER A 69 -15.42 4.17 -5.57
CA SER A 69 -15.77 3.92 -6.96
C SER A 69 -17.24 3.53 -7.08
N ARG A 70 -18.00 4.32 -7.83
CA ARG A 70 -19.43 4.15 -8.00
C ARG A 70 -19.74 3.45 -9.32
N ASP A 71 -20.58 2.44 -9.29
CA ASP A 71 -21.18 1.88 -10.48
C ASP A 71 -22.35 2.77 -10.93
N PRO A 72 -22.27 3.42 -12.10
CA PRO A 72 -23.31 4.33 -12.56
C PRO A 72 -24.63 3.63 -12.91
N ASN A 73 -24.63 2.31 -13.15
CA ASN A 73 -25.82 1.56 -13.50
C ASN A 73 -26.63 1.08 -12.29
N THR A 74 -25.93 0.76 -11.20
CA THR A 74 -26.56 0.19 -10.00
C THR A 74 -26.50 1.10 -8.78
N ASP A 75 -25.79 2.20 -8.88
CA ASP A 75 -25.52 3.16 -7.79
C ASP A 75 -24.73 2.58 -6.60
N ARG A 76 -24.19 1.37 -6.77
CA ARG A 76 -23.39 0.72 -5.73
C ARG A 76 -22.00 1.34 -5.62
N LEU A 77 -21.54 1.49 -4.38
CA LEU A 77 -20.18 1.94 -4.07
C LEU A 77 -19.27 0.75 -3.80
N ARG A 78 -18.04 0.88 -4.30
CA ARG A 78 -16.89 0.04 -3.94
C ARG A 78 -15.85 0.91 -3.26
N PHE A 79 -15.11 0.35 -2.32
CA PHE A 79 -14.10 1.03 -1.52
C PHE A 79 -12.76 0.35 -1.79
N LEU A 80 -11.86 1.05 -2.45
CA LEU A 80 -10.58 0.48 -2.85
C LEU A 80 -9.45 1.05 -2.00
N GLU A 81 -8.71 0.17 -1.36
CA GLU A 81 -7.41 0.45 -0.77
C GLU A 81 -6.32 0.13 -1.79
N VAL A 82 -5.47 1.10 -2.08
CA VAL A 82 -4.43 0.98 -3.11
C VAL A 82 -3.07 0.71 -2.49
N LYS A 83 -2.41 -0.35 -2.92
CA LYS A 83 -1.05 -0.69 -2.48
C LYS A 83 -0.11 -0.76 -3.69
N GLY A 84 0.65 0.31 -3.91
CA GLY A 84 1.74 0.34 -4.87
C GLY A 84 2.97 -0.41 -4.34
N ARG A 85 3.54 -1.30 -5.15
CA ARG A 85 4.77 -2.04 -4.81
C ARG A 85 5.70 -2.10 -6.01
N VAL A 86 7.00 -1.96 -5.77
CA VAL A 86 7.97 -2.24 -6.82
C VAL A 86 7.87 -3.71 -7.22
N LYS A 87 8.08 -3.99 -8.50
CA LYS A 87 8.07 -5.38 -8.99
C LYS A 87 9.12 -6.21 -8.28
N GLY A 88 8.76 -7.43 -7.87
CA GLY A 88 9.59 -8.30 -7.06
C GLY A 88 9.48 -8.08 -5.55
N ALA A 89 8.69 -7.12 -5.08
CA ALA A 89 8.38 -7.00 -3.66
C ALA A 89 7.65 -8.27 -3.16
N GLU A 90 8.00 -8.74 -1.97
CA GLU A 90 7.45 -9.96 -1.40
C GLU A 90 6.31 -9.70 -0.42
N THR A 91 6.21 -8.47 0.08
CA THR A 91 5.27 -8.11 1.14
C THR A 91 4.56 -6.80 0.89
N VAL A 92 3.41 -6.64 1.54
CA VAL A 92 2.65 -5.40 1.61
C VAL A 92 2.21 -5.15 3.05
N THR A 93 2.29 -3.90 3.50
CA THR A 93 1.83 -3.50 4.83
C THR A 93 0.43 -2.88 4.73
N VAL A 94 -0.47 -3.35 5.59
CA VAL A 94 -1.83 -2.88 5.71
C VAL A 94 -2.05 -2.37 7.13
N THR A 95 -2.62 -1.20 7.30
CA THR A 95 -2.89 -0.62 8.61
C THR A 95 -4.09 -1.29 9.29
N LYS A 96 -4.17 -1.17 10.60
CA LYS A 96 -5.32 -1.65 11.38
C LYS A 96 -6.63 -1.03 10.90
N ASN A 97 -6.63 0.28 10.58
CA ASN A 97 -7.82 0.98 10.12
C ASN A 97 -8.33 0.42 8.78
N GLU A 98 -7.45 0.14 7.83
CA GLU A 98 -7.76 -0.49 6.55
C GLU A 98 -8.35 -1.89 6.74
N ILE A 99 -7.74 -2.71 7.62
CA ILE A 99 -8.23 -4.06 7.91
C ILE A 99 -9.64 -4.01 8.52
N LEU A 100 -9.85 -3.18 9.54
CA LEU A 100 -11.16 -3.07 10.19
C LEU A 100 -12.22 -2.53 9.23
N THR A 101 -11.85 -1.59 8.36
CA THR A 101 -12.76 -1.06 7.34
C THR A 101 -13.16 -2.15 6.34
N GLY A 102 -12.21 -2.98 5.90
CA GLY A 102 -12.47 -4.10 4.99
C GLY A 102 -13.32 -5.19 5.63
N LEU A 103 -13.09 -5.53 6.90
CA LEU A 103 -13.91 -6.50 7.64
C LEU A 103 -15.35 -6.03 7.85
N ASN A 104 -15.55 -4.72 8.02
CA ASN A 104 -16.88 -4.12 8.17
C ASN A 104 -17.66 -3.98 6.85
N ARG A 105 -16.98 -4.11 5.70
CA ARG A 105 -17.58 -3.97 4.36
C ARG A 105 -17.09 -5.05 3.40
N PRO A 106 -17.18 -6.35 3.75
CA PRO A 106 -16.50 -7.43 3.02
C PRO A 106 -16.91 -7.54 1.55
N ASP A 107 -18.14 -7.19 1.21
CA ASP A 107 -18.67 -7.30 -0.16
C ASP A 107 -18.37 -6.07 -1.04
N ALA A 108 -17.96 -4.97 -0.44
CA ALA A 108 -17.70 -3.72 -1.15
C ALA A 108 -16.23 -3.27 -1.08
N TYR A 109 -15.43 -3.87 -0.21
CA TYR A 109 -14.03 -3.51 -0.01
C TYR A 109 -13.10 -4.34 -0.90
N ILE A 110 -12.18 -3.65 -1.55
CA ILE A 110 -11.21 -4.23 -2.48
C ILE A 110 -9.82 -3.75 -2.09
N LEU A 111 -8.88 -4.68 -1.90
CA LEU A 111 -7.46 -4.35 -1.83
C LEU A 111 -6.88 -4.43 -3.24
N ALA A 112 -6.49 -3.29 -3.79
CA ALA A 112 -5.92 -3.15 -5.12
C ALA A 112 -4.38 -3.12 -5.04
N VAL A 113 -3.72 -4.18 -5.49
CA VAL A 113 -2.25 -4.25 -5.53
C VAL A 113 -1.78 -3.91 -6.93
N VAL A 114 -0.85 -2.95 -7.03
CA VAL A 114 -0.26 -2.50 -8.30
C VAL A 114 1.25 -2.64 -8.23
N PHE A 115 1.83 -3.38 -9.16
CA PHE A 115 3.28 -3.45 -9.31
C PHE A 115 3.77 -2.34 -10.24
N VAL A 116 4.90 -1.74 -9.87
CA VAL A 116 5.56 -0.67 -10.63
C VAL A 116 6.97 -1.12 -10.98
N GLU A 117 7.33 -1.04 -12.26
CA GLU A 117 8.64 -1.36 -12.79
C GLU A 117 9.07 -0.27 -13.78
N GLY A 118 10.27 0.30 -13.59
CA GLY A 118 10.80 1.31 -14.52
C GLY A 118 9.91 2.55 -14.70
N GLY A 119 9.15 2.94 -13.68
CA GLY A 119 8.20 4.08 -13.75
C GLY A 119 6.87 3.75 -14.42
N ALA A 120 6.61 2.50 -14.80
CA ALA A 120 5.35 2.05 -15.37
C ALA A 120 4.58 1.18 -14.37
N ALA A 121 3.28 1.49 -14.18
CA ALA A 121 2.38 0.71 -13.33
C ALA A 121 1.71 -0.41 -14.14
N GLU A 122 1.75 -1.63 -13.62
CA GLU A 122 1.06 -2.79 -14.20
C GLU A 122 -0.46 -2.73 -13.94
N THR A 123 -1.21 -3.61 -14.59
CA THR A 123 -2.66 -3.75 -14.33
C THR A 123 -2.90 -4.10 -12.87
N PRO A 124 -3.84 -3.43 -12.19
CA PRO A 124 -4.15 -3.72 -10.80
C PRO A 124 -4.62 -5.16 -10.59
N VAL A 125 -4.16 -5.79 -9.51
CA VAL A 125 -4.72 -7.05 -9.04
C VAL A 125 -5.70 -6.74 -7.91
N TYR A 126 -6.97 -7.09 -8.10
CA TYR A 126 -8.04 -6.87 -7.13
C TYR A 126 -8.25 -8.10 -6.26
N LEU A 127 -8.23 -7.88 -4.96
CA LEU A 127 -8.54 -8.87 -3.95
C LEU A 127 -9.85 -8.47 -3.27
N HIS A 128 -10.88 -9.26 -3.50
CA HIS A 128 -12.16 -9.13 -2.80
C HIS A 128 -12.05 -9.83 -1.44
N ARG A 129 -12.76 -9.30 -0.43
CA ARG A 129 -12.72 -9.84 0.94
C ARG A 129 -11.30 -10.14 1.42
N PRO A 130 -10.36 -9.16 1.35
CA PRO A 130 -8.95 -9.41 1.56
C PRO A 130 -8.61 -9.88 2.98
N PHE A 131 -9.47 -9.56 3.95
CA PHE A 131 -9.25 -9.84 5.37
C PHE A 131 -10.28 -10.79 5.93
N SER A 132 -9.86 -11.71 6.81
CA SER A 132 -10.72 -12.71 7.47
C SER A 132 -10.74 -12.60 8.99
N GLN A 133 -9.85 -11.81 9.57
CA GLN A 133 -9.72 -11.64 11.02
C GLN A 133 -9.16 -10.27 11.38
N GLU A 134 -9.50 -9.81 12.58
CA GLU A 134 -8.95 -8.57 13.12
C GLU A 134 -7.46 -8.75 13.45
N PRO A 135 -6.65 -7.68 13.32
CA PRO A 135 -5.28 -7.69 13.79
C PRO A 135 -5.23 -7.75 15.32
N GLU A 136 -4.13 -8.24 15.87
CA GLU A 136 -3.91 -8.25 17.32
C GLU A 136 -4.15 -6.88 17.94
N PHE A 137 -4.61 -6.85 19.20
CA PHE A 137 -5.06 -5.63 19.88
C PHE A 137 -4.00 -4.50 19.84
N GLY A 138 -2.73 -4.82 20.02
CA GLY A 138 -1.61 -3.86 20.03
C GLY A 138 -1.03 -3.54 18.65
N ALA A 139 -1.46 -4.20 17.57
CA ALA A 139 -0.90 -4.00 16.24
C ALA A 139 -1.46 -2.72 15.61
N ALA A 140 -0.57 -1.85 15.11
CA ALA A 140 -0.94 -0.68 14.29
C ALA A 140 -1.11 -1.05 12.81
N SER A 141 -0.38 -2.08 12.36
CA SER A 141 -0.39 -2.60 10.99
C SER A 141 -0.01 -4.06 10.96
N VAL A 142 -0.28 -4.73 9.84
CA VAL A 142 0.09 -6.11 9.55
C VAL A 142 0.82 -6.16 8.23
N THR A 143 1.92 -6.92 8.18
CA THR A 143 2.65 -7.20 6.95
C THR A 143 2.18 -8.54 6.38
N LEU A 144 1.65 -8.50 5.16
CA LEU A 144 1.13 -9.66 4.45
C LEU A 144 2.12 -10.09 3.35
N LYS A 145 2.26 -11.39 3.13
CA LYS A 145 3.03 -11.92 2.00
C LYS A 145 2.22 -11.83 0.73
N LEU A 146 2.77 -11.18 -0.29
CA LEU A 146 2.10 -10.98 -1.58
C LEU A 146 1.76 -12.32 -2.26
N ALA A 147 2.65 -13.31 -2.21
CA ALA A 147 2.40 -14.64 -2.78
C ALA A 147 1.13 -15.29 -2.21
N GLU A 148 0.89 -15.14 -0.90
CA GLU A 148 -0.27 -15.74 -0.23
C GLU A 148 -1.58 -15.02 -0.62
N ILE A 149 -1.57 -13.68 -0.62
CA ILE A 149 -2.78 -12.91 -0.93
C ILE A 149 -3.13 -12.95 -2.42
N LEU A 150 -2.11 -12.89 -3.32
CA LEU A 150 -2.32 -12.98 -4.76
C LEU A 150 -2.77 -14.38 -5.22
N GLY A 151 -2.33 -15.43 -4.52
CA GLY A 151 -2.81 -16.79 -4.76
C GLY A 151 -4.32 -16.92 -4.55
N ARG A 152 -4.89 -16.21 -3.59
CA ARG A 152 -6.34 -16.17 -3.32
C ARG A 152 -7.12 -15.47 -4.44
N ALA A 153 -6.60 -14.35 -4.99
CA ALA A 153 -7.24 -13.64 -6.07
C ALA A 153 -7.43 -14.48 -7.35
N ASN A 154 -6.51 -15.40 -7.61
CA ASN A 154 -6.59 -16.30 -8.76
C ASN A 154 -7.64 -17.41 -8.57
N THR A 155 -7.96 -17.79 -7.34
CA THR A 155 -8.95 -18.82 -7.02
C THR A 155 -10.39 -18.30 -7.15
N GLU A 156 -10.60 -17.00 -6.95
CA GLU A 156 -11.93 -16.36 -7.06
C GLU A 156 -12.35 -16.04 -8.53
N ARG A 157 -11.43 -16.19 -9.50
CA ARG A 157 -11.69 -15.98 -10.93
C ARG A 157 -12.13 -17.23 -11.68
N ASN A 158 -12.10 -18.42 -11.07
CA ASN A 158 -12.55 -19.68 -11.63
C ASN A 158 -13.89 -20.09 -11.03
#